data_a45cd3878bc7fe740e1bd2899ba0b7af
#
_entry.id   a45cd3878bc7fe740e1bd2899ba0b7af
#
_cell.length_a   1.000
_cell.length_b   1.000
_cell.length_c   1.000
_cell.angle_alpha   90.00
_cell.angle_beta   90.00
_cell.angle_gamma   90.00
#
_symmetry.space_group_name_H-M   'P 1'
#
loop_
_entity.id
_entity.type
_entity.pdbx_description
1 polymer ?
#
loop_
_entity_poly.entity_id
_entity_poly.type
_entity_poly.pdbx_seq_one_letter_code
_entity_poly.pdbx_strand_id
1 'polypeptide(L)'
;SLEEAVVKGLAGDKGLYMPEHIRPLDKDTISGLKNKSFHEIACTAAQAFFGEDIEPETLDAIVRDTLSFETPVVPVRDNIYSLELFHGPTLAFKDVGGRFMARLLGYFIKKEGLKQVNVLVATSGDTGSAVANGFLGVPGIHVYVLYPKGKVSPIQECQFTTLGQNITALEVDGTFDDCQALV
;
A
#
# COMPACT_ATOMS: atom_id res chain seq x y z
N SER A 1 6.22 -8.02 15.57
CA SER A 1 6.64 -8.56 14.26
C SER A 1 5.96 -7.81 13.11
N LEU A 2 6.52 -7.91 11.92
CA LEU A 2 5.90 -7.36 10.70
C LEU A 2 4.52 -7.98 10.46
N GLU A 3 4.38 -9.28 10.63
CA GLU A 3 3.12 -10.00 10.49
C GLU A 3 2.03 -9.42 11.39
N GLU A 4 2.33 -9.21 12.65
CA GLU A 4 1.38 -8.60 13.59
C GLU A 4 0.97 -7.19 13.14
N ALA A 5 1.92 -6.37 12.71
CA ALA A 5 1.67 -5.02 12.23
C ALA A 5 0.77 -5.00 10.98
N VAL A 6 1.01 -5.91 10.03
CA VAL A 6 0.24 -6.00 8.79
C VAL A 6 -1.16 -6.56 9.03
N VAL A 7 -1.30 -7.59 9.87
CA VAL A 7 -2.60 -8.25 10.12
C VAL A 7 -3.50 -7.40 11.02
N LYS A 8 -2.94 -6.77 12.06
CA LYS A 8 -3.72 -5.94 13.00
C LYS A 8 -3.98 -4.51 12.49
N GLY A 9 -3.07 -3.97 11.67
CA GLY A 9 -3.16 -2.59 11.17
C GLY A 9 -2.82 -1.54 12.23
N LEU A 10 -3.55 -1.48 13.33
CA LEU A 10 -3.32 -0.56 14.45
C LEU A 10 -2.81 -1.30 15.68
N ALA A 11 -1.93 -0.64 16.43
CA ALA A 11 -1.46 -1.13 17.72
C ALA A 11 -2.57 -1.06 18.79
N GLY A 12 -2.42 -1.83 19.87
CA GLY A 12 -3.41 -1.92 20.94
C GLY A 12 -3.67 -0.59 21.67
N ASP A 13 -2.75 0.34 21.61
CA ASP A 13 -2.86 1.71 22.12
C ASP A 13 -3.43 2.71 21.09
N LYS A 14 -3.88 2.23 19.93
CA LYS A 14 -4.34 2.99 18.76
C LYS A 14 -3.23 3.77 18.04
N GLY A 15 -1.96 3.51 18.38
CA GLY A 15 -0.81 4.05 17.69
C GLY A 15 -0.47 3.26 16.41
N LEU A 16 0.58 3.71 15.73
CA LEU A 16 1.13 3.02 14.55
C LEU A 16 2.26 2.08 14.96
N TYR A 17 2.30 0.90 14.35
CA TYR A 17 3.47 0.05 14.46
C TYR A 17 4.65 0.70 13.76
N MET A 18 5.79 0.73 14.44
CA MET A 18 7.06 1.20 13.91
C MET A 18 8.11 0.10 14.03
N PRO A 19 9.07 0.00 13.09
CA PRO A 19 10.18 -0.93 13.25
C PRO A 19 11.00 -0.53 14.47
N GLU A 20 11.41 -1.50 15.29
CA GLU A 20 12.28 -1.27 16.45
C GLU A 20 13.62 -0.69 16.00
N HIS A 21 14.15 -1.21 14.90
CA HIS A 21 15.32 -0.68 14.22
C HIS A 21 15.24 -0.94 12.71
N ILE A 22 15.88 -0.07 11.95
CA ILE A 22 16.04 -0.22 10.51
C ILE A 22 17.51 -0.55 10.25
N ARG A 23 17.77 -1.64 9.54
CA ARG A 23 19.13 -2.04 9.20
C ARG A 23 19.77 -1.01 8.27
N PRO A 24 20.85 -0.30 8.71
CA PRO A 24 21.49 0.67 7.87
C PRO A 24 22.19 0.00 6.69
N LEU A 25 22.10 0.62 5.52
CA LEU A 25 22.89 0.20 4.37
C LEU A 25 24.34 0.66 4.56
N ASP A 26 25.29 -0.21 4.27
CA ASP A 26 26.70 0.13 4.30
C ASP A 26 27.09 1.09 3.14
N LYS A 27 28.26 1.71 3.25
CA LYS A 27 28.73 2.72 2.28
C LYS A 27 28.95 2.14 0.89
N ASP A 28 29.37 0.89 0.79
CA ASP A 28 29.65 0.25 -0.50
C ASP A 28 28.32 -0.08 -1.21
N THR A 29 27.33 -0.57 -0.47
CA THR A 29 25.98 -0.74 -0.96
C THR A 29 25.42 0.59 -1.48
N ILE A 30 25.46 1.65 -0.69
CA ILE A 30 24.96 2.98 -1.08
C ILE A 30 25.69 3.50 -2.34
N SER A 31 27.01 3.39 -2.40
CA SER A 31 27.79 3.84 -3.57
C SER A 31 27.49 3.01 -4.82
N GLY A 32 27.12 1.76 -4.66
CA GLY A 32 26.74 0.82 -5.72
C GLY A 32 25.36 1.07 -6.32
N LEU A 33 24.44 1.75 -5.60
CA LEU A 33 23.05 1.97 -6.04
C LEU A 33 22.95 2.67 -7.41
N LYS A 34 23.90 3.55 -7.72
CA LYS A 34 23.95 4.28 -9.00
C LYS A 34 24.04 3.37 -10.24
N ASN A 35 24.47 2.13 -10.05
CA ASN A 35 24.63 1.12 -11.12
C ASN A 35 23.49 0.11 -11.13
N LYS A 36 22.50 0.26 -10.24
CA LYS A 36 21.36 -0.67 -10.11
C LYS A 36 20.13 -0.12 -10.81
N SER A 37 19.29 -1.01 -11.28
CA SER A 37 17.95 -0.68 -11.75
C SER A 37 17.05 -0.22 -10.60
N PHE A 38 15.95 0.45 -10.94
CA PHE A 38 14.96 0.89 -9.96
C PHE A 38 14.47 -0.26 -9.06
N HIS A 39 14.14 -1.42 -9.65
CA HIS A 39 13.69 -2.59 -8.88
C HIS A 39 14.78 -3.14 -7.95
N GLU A 40 16.03 -3.18 -8.38
CA GLU A 40 17.13 -3.62 -7.51
C GLU A 40 17.37 -2.67 -6.34
N ILE A 41 17.18 -1.35 -6.55
CA ILE A 41 17.23 -0.35 -5.48
C ILE A 41 16.08 -0.58 -4.50
N ALA A 42 14.87 -0.74 -5.02
CA ALA A 42 13.68 -0.99 -4.21
C ALA A 42 13.79 -2.28 -3.39
N CYS A 43 14.27 -3.38 -3.99
CA CYS A 43 14.52 -4.63 -3.28
C CYS A 43 15.60 -4.48 -2.21
N THR A 44 16.68 -3.73 -2.49
CA THR A 44 17.73 -3.44 -1.50
C THR A 44 17.16 -2.70 -0.29
N ALA A 45 16.32 -1.68 -0.52
CA ALA A 45 15.65 -0.95 0.55
C ALA A 45 14.66 -1.84 1.32
N ALA A 46 13.83 -2.61 0.61
CA ALA A 46 12.87 -3.51 1.24
C ALA A 46 13.56 -4.57 2.13
N GLN A 47 14.70 -5.11 1.69
CA GLN A 47 15.49 -6.05 2.49
C GLN A 47 16.02 -5.42 3.79
N ALA A 48 16.34 -4.13 3.79
CA ALA A 48 16.78 -3.44 5.00
C ALA A 48 15.67 -3.28 6.05
N PHE A 49 14.40 -3.24 5.60
CA PHE A 49 13.23 -3.10 6.48
C PHE A 49 12.59 -4.44 6.87
N PHE A 50 12.51 -5.39 5.95
CA PHE A 50 11.63 -6.57 6.04
C PHE A 50 12.36 -7.90 5.84
N GLY A 51 13.67 -7.87 5.57
CA GLY A 51 14.44 -9.07 5.27
C GLY A 51 14.62 -10.05 6.44
N GLU A 52 14.27 -9.64 7.67
CA GLU A 52 14.26 -10.55 8.83
C GLU A 52 12.91 -11.28 8.98
N ASP A 53 11.82 -10.77 8.38
CA ASP A 53 10.46 -11.30 8.50
C ASP A 53 10.02 -12.09 7.25
N ILE A 54 10.61 -11.80 6.08
CA ILE A 54 10.20 -12.37 4.79
C ILE A 54 11.43 -12.86 4.02
N GLU A 55 11.31 -14.06 3.46
CA GLU A 55 12.36 -14.64 2.61
C GLU A 55 12.70 -13.74 1.41
N PRO A 56 13.99 -13.59 1.07
CA PRO A 56 14.46 -12.65 0.07
C PRO A 56 13.75 -12.77 -1.30
N GLU A 57 13.53 -13.99 -1.80
CA GLU A 57 12.87 -14.23 -3.08
C GLU A 57 11.39 -13.80 -3.06
N THR A 58 10.70 -14.06 -1.95
CA THR A 58 9.31 -13.65 -1.76
C THR A 58 9.19 -12.13 -1.68
N LEU A 59 10.08 -11.50 -0.93
CA LEU A 59 10.10 -10.04 -0.81
C LEU A 59 10.43 -9.35 -2.15
N ASP A 60 11.37 -9.89 -2.91
CA ASP A 60 11.68 -9.41 -4.28
C ASP A 60 10.44 -9.49 -5.19
N ALA A 61 9.71 -10.61 -5.15
CA ALA A 61 8.48 -10.77 -5.92
C ALA A 61 7.39 -9.76 -5.52
N ILE A 62 7.21 -9.52 -4.21
CA ILE A 62 6.27 -8.53 -3.67
C ILE A 62 6.64 -7.12 -4.15
N VAL A 63 7.91 -6.75 -4.07
CA VAL A 63 8.40 -5.43 -4.51
C VAL A 63 8.19 -5.22 -6.00
N ARG A 64 8.55 -6.21 -6.83
CA ARG A 64 8.38 -6.11 -8.29
C ARG A 64 6.92 -6.01 -8.71
N ASP A 65 6.04 -6.77 -8.10
CA ASP A 65 4.60 -6.69 -8.38
C ASP A 65 4.01 -5.35 -7.88
N THR A 66 4.45 -4.86 -6.75
CA THR A 66 4.04 -3.54 -6.22
C THR A 66 4.42 -2.41 -7.17
N LEU A 67 5.67 -2.38 -7.62
CA LEU A 67 6.25 -1.33 -8.44
C LEU A 67 6.25 -1.72 -9.93
N SER A 68 5.08 -2.15 -10.43
CA SER A 68 4.91 -2.53 -11.84
C SER A 68 4.68 -1.34 -12.78
N PHE A 69 4.79 -0.12 -12.30
CA PHE A 69 4.69 1.13 -13.04
C PHE A 69 5.91 2.01 -12.75
N GLU A 70 6.19 2.94 -13.64
CA GLU A 70 7.33 3.84 -13.54
C GLU A 70 7.13 4.88 -12.44
N THR A 71 8.22 5.26 -11.76
CA THR A 71 8.27 6.34 -10.78
C THR A 71 9.45 7.24 -11.09
N PRO A 72 9.39 8.02 -12.19
CA PRO A 72 10.51 8.81 -12.65
C PRO A 72 10.81 9.98 -11.72
N VAL A 73 12.08 10.36 -11.68
CA VAL A 73 12.54 11.62 -11.09
C VAL A 73 12.68 12.64 -12.21
N VAL A 74 11.81 13.64 -12.23
CA VAL A 74 11.72 14.62 -13.30
C VAL A 74 12.25 15.97 -12.82
N PRO A 75 13.16 16.63 -13.56
CA PRO A 75 13.63 17.95 -13.21
C PRO A 75 12.51 18.98 -13.37
N VAL A 76 12.30 19.81 -12.35
CA VAL A 76 11.32 20.91 -12.38
C VAL A 76 12.00 22.21 -12.75
N ARG A 77 13.03 22.59 -11.99
CA ARG A 77 13.89 23.74 -12.28
C ARG A 77 15.13 23.71 -11.35
N ASP A 78 16.25 24.22 -11.81
CA ASP A 78 17.52 24.27 -11.06
C ASP A 78 17.87 22.90 -10.41
N ASN A 79 17.98 22.83 -9.09
CA ASN A 79 18.24 21.61 -8.32
C ASN A 79 16.95 21.03 -7.69
N ILE A 80 15.77 21.39 -8.23
CA ILE A 80 14.47 20.88 -7.75
C ILE A 80 13.99 19.80 -8.70
N TYR A 81 13.67 18.64 -8.14
CA TYR A 81 13.15 17.47 -8.86
C TYR A 81 11.83 17.02 -8.26
N SER A 82 10.96 16.46 -9.08
CA SER A 82 9.73 15.78 -8.68
C SER A 82 9.94 14.28 -8.78
N LEU A 83 9.68 13.54 -7.71
CA LEU A 83 9.48 12.09 -7.76
C LEU A 83 8.02 11.83 -8.09
N GLU A 84 7.75 11.41 -9.31
CA GLU A 84 6.39 11.21 -9.80
C GLU A 84 5.87 9.81 -9.42
N LEU A 85 5.01 9.73 -8.42
CA LEU A 85 4.41 8.48 -7.92
C LEU A 85 2.98 8.24 -8.45
N PHE A 86 2.49 9.07 -9.35
CA PHE A 86 1.11 9.06 -9.84
C PHE A 86 0.91 8.32 -11.18
N HIS A 87 1.84 7.47 -11.58
CA HIS A 87 1.73 6.66 -12.80
C HIS A 87 1.10 5.27 -12.55
N GLY A 88 0.64 5.02 -11.33
CA GLY A 88 -0.06 3.80 -10.97
C GLY A 88 -1.54 3.77 -11.39
N PRO A 89 -2.24 2.66 -11.08
CA PRO A 89 -3.60 2.41 -11.61
C PRO A 89 -4.64 3.44 -11.19
N THR A 90 -4.49 4.11 -10.04
CA THR A 90 -5.46 5.13 -9.59
C THR A 90 -4.95 6.57 -9.78
N LEU A 91 -3.78 6.72 -10.38
CA LEU A 91 -3.11 8.01 -10.60
C LEU A 91 -2.82 8.78 -9.30
N ALA A 92 -2.73 8.07 -8.18
CA ALA A 92 -2.40 8.61 -6.87
C ALA A 92 -1.12 7.99 -6.33
N PHE A 93 -0.29 8.76 -5.63
CA PHE A 93 0.94 8.26 -5.01
C PHE A 93 0.70 7.11 -4.02
N LYS A 94 -0.52 6.99 -3.51
CA LYS A 94 -0.95 5.95 -2.57
C LYS A 94 -1.01 4.55 -3.20
N ASP A 95 -0.97 4.44 -4.52
CA ASP A 95 -0.88 3.15 -5.21
C ASP A 95 0.33 2.35 -4.75
N VAL A 96 1.46 2.99 -4.50
CA VAL A 96 2.68 2.33 -4.01
C VAL A 96 2.40 1.65 -2.66
N GLY A 97 1.91 2.41 -1.67
CA GLY A 97 1.62 1.88 -0.34
C GLY A 97 0.46 0.88 -0.32
N GLY A 98 -0.62 1.17 -1.02
CA GLY A 98 -1.80 0.30 -1.08
C GLY A 98 -1.50 -1.06 -1.70
N ARG A 99 -0.75 -1.07 -2.80
CA ARG A 99 -0.32 -2.32 -3.46
C ARG A 99 0.66 -3.11 -2.59
N PHE A 100 1.65 -2.45 -1.98
CA PHE A 100 2.61 -3.12 -1.10
C PHE A 100 1.91 -3.78 0.10
N MET A 101 1.02 -3.05 0.78
CA MET A 101 0.23 -3.57 1.89
C MET A 101 -0.63 -4.78 1.47
N ALA A 102 -1.26 -4.71 0.30
CA ALA A 102 -2.10 -5.80 -0.22
C ALA A 102 -1.30 -7.10 -0.45
N ARG A 103 -0.07 -6.99 -0.99
CA ARG A 103 0.81 -8.14 -1.22
C ARG A 103 1.33 -8.72 0.09
N LEU A 104 1.71 -7.87 1.03
CA LEU A 104 2.13 -8.31 2.37
C LEU A 104 1.00 -9.02 3.10
N LEU A 105 -0.19 -8.43 3.13
CA LEU A 105 -1.34 -9.06 3.81
C LEU A 105 -1.71 -10.38 3.14
N GLY A 106 -1.73 -10.43 1.80
CA GLY A 106 -1.99 -11.67 1.06
C GLY A 106 -0.95 -12.78 1.36
N TYR A 107 0.32 -12.40 1.50
CA TYR A 107 1.39 -13.32 1.90
C TYR A 107 1.14 -13.89 3.31
N PHE A 108 0.87 -13.05 4.30
CA PHE A 108 0.65 -13.52 5.68
C PHE A 108 -0.64 -14.31 5.84
N ILE A 109 -1.73 -13.92 5.16
CA ILE A 109 -2.98 -14.71 5.14
C ILE A 109 -2.72 -16.13 4.64
N LYS A 110 -1.98 -16.26 3.55
CA LYS A 110 -1.63 -17.56 2.99
C LYS A 110 -0.71 -18.37 3.93
N LYS A 111 0.27 -17.72 4.53
CA LYS A 111 1.22 -18.33 5.48
C LYS A 111 0.52 -18.89 6.71
N GLU A 112 -0.40 -18.10 7.29
CA GLU A 112 -1.16 -18.46 8.50
C GLU A 112 -2.39 -19.34 8.21
N GLY A 113 -2.72 -19.60 6.95
CA GLY A 113 -3.88 -20.40 6.57
C GLY A 113 -5.22 -19.76 6.94
N LEU A 114 -5.29 -18.44 7.03
CA LEU A 114 -6.51 -17.71 7.31
C LEU A 114 -7.49 -17.83 6.15
N LYS A 115 -8.76 -18.11 6.45
CA LYS A 115 -9.78 -18.31 5.42
C LYS A 115 -10.22 -17.00 4.76
N GLN A 116 -10.39 -15.96 5.56
CA GLN A 116 -10.83 -14.64 5.10
C GLN A 116 -10.42 -13.56 6.09
N VAL A 117 -9.99 -12.44 5.55
CA VAL A 117 -9.71 -11.19 6.30
C VAL A 117 -10.52 -10.07 5.65
N ASN A 118 -11.12 -9.22 6.49
CA ASN A 118 -11.82 -8.03 6.05
C ASN A 118 -10.92 -6.81 6.25
N VAL A 119 -10.77 -6.01 5.20
CA VAL A 119 -10.08 -4.73 5.25
C VAL A 119 -11.14 -3.63 5.24
N LEU A 120 -11.15 -2.80 6.27
CA LEU A 120 -12.03 -1.65 6.36
C LEU A 120 -11.22 -0.39 6.04
N VAL A 121 -11.76 0.48 5.21
CA VAL A 121 -11.11 1.75 4.86
C VAL A 121 -12.13 2.87 4.79
N ALA A 122 -11.91 3.92 5.58
CA ALA A 122 -12.61 5.18 5.43
C ALA A 122 -11.86 6.05 4.42
N THR A 123 -12.58 6.70 3.51
CA THR A 123 -11.95 7.49 2.45
C THR A 123 -12.70 8.78 2.13
N SER A 124 -11.94 9.79 1.74
CA SER A 124 -12.44 10.99 1.07
C SER A 124 -12.09 11.02 -0.42
N GLY A 125 -11.53 9.91 -0.96
CA GLY A 125 -11.19 9.77 -2.39
C GLY A 125 -9.97 8.87 -2.62
N ASP A 126 -8.77 9.43 -2.75
CA ASP A 126 -7.53 8.76 -3.20
C ASP A 126 -7.17 7.48 -2.41
N THR A 127 -7.30 7.51 -1.09
CA THR A 127 -6.91 6.38 -0.25
C THR A 127 -7.80 5.17 -0.53
N GLY A 128 -9.12 5.36 -0.58
CA GLY A 128 -10.05 4.28 -0.88
C GLY A 128 -9.86 3.72 -2.28
N SER A 129 -9.59 4.58 -3.26
CA SER A 129 -9.29 4.17 -4.63
C SER A 129 -8.03 3.31 -4.70
N ALA A 130 -6.93 3.74 -4.07
CA ALA A 130 -5.66 3.02 -4.06
C ALA A 130 -5.75 1.69 -3.30
N VAL A 131 -6.42 1.67 -2.12
CA VAL A 131 -6.64 0.45 -1.34
C VAL A 131 -7.52 -0.52 -2.12
N ALA A 132 -8.69 -0.08 -2.60
CA ALA A 132 -9.60 -0.94 -3.35
C ALA A 132 -8.91 -1.57 -4.58
N ASN A 133 -8.18 -0.76 -5.36
CA ASN A 133 -7.45 -1.26 -6.52
C ASN A 133 -6.28 -2.18 -6.12
N GLY A 134 -5.51 -1.83 -5.09
CA GLY A 134 -4.39 -2.62 -4.59
C GLY A 134 -4.80 -4.02 -4.13
N PHE A 135 -5.96 -4.14 -3.50
CA PHE A 135 -6.50 -5.40 -2.98
C PHE A 135 -7.45 -6.13 -3.94
N LEU A 136 -7.74 -5.55 -5.11
CA LEU A 136 -8.66 -6.17 -6.08
C LEU A 136 -8.18 -7.56 -6.48
N GLY A 137 -9.02 -8.56 -6.30
CA GLY A 137 -8.75 -9.95 -6.66
C GLY A 137 -7.73 -10.67 -5.76
N VAL A 138 -7.29 -10.07 -4.64
CA VAL A 138 -6.39 -10.77 -3.70
C VAL A 138 -7.16 -11.85 -2.96
N PRO A 139 -6.75 -13.13 -3.06
CA PRO A 139 -7.47 -14.24 -2.44
C PRO A 139 -7.53 -14.13 -0.91
N GLY A 140 -8.67 -14.44 -0.33
CA GLY A 140 -8.87 -14.42 1.11
C GLY A 140 -9.08 -13.04 1.72
N ILE A 141 -9.14 -11.97 0.91
CA ILE A 141 -9.38 -10.61 1.37
C ILE A 141 -10.70 -10.09 0.82
N HIS A 142 -11.51 -9.47 1.67
CA HIS A 142 -12.64 -8.63 1.28
C HIS A 142 -12.44 -7.21 1.78
N VAL A 143 -12.66 -6.22 0.92
CA VAL A 143 -12.47 -4.80 1.25
C VAL A 143 -13.82 -4.09 1.32
N TYR A 144 -14.04 -3.37 2.40
CA TYR A 144 -15.16 -2.46 2.57
C TYR A 144 -14.66 -1.02 2.55
N VAL A 145 -15.08 -0.26 1.56
CA VAL A 145 -14.72 1.16 1.39
C VAL A 145 -15.88 2.03 1.87
N LEU A 146 -15.71 2.71 3.00
CA LEU A 146 -16.69 3.63 3.55
C LEU A 146 -16.36 5.05 3.07
N TYR A 147 -17.33 5.72 2.46
CA TYR A 147 -17.14 7.08 1.94
C TYR A 147 -18.35 7.96 2.21
N PRO A 148 -18.17 9.28 2.44
CA PRO A 148 -19.25 10.18 2.78
C PRO A 148 -20.05 10.56 1.52
N LYS A 149 -21.37 10.46 1.62
CA LYS A 149 -22.34 10.73 0.56
C LYS A 149 -22.15 12.10 -0.06
N GLY A 150 -21.96 12.11 -1.40
CA GLY A 150 -21.83 13.34 -2.17
C GLY A 150 -20.62 14.22 -1.83
N LYS A 151 -19.63 13.70 -1.08
CA LYS A 151 -18.42 14.45 -0.67
C LYS A 151 -17.11 13.88 -1.26
N VAL A 152 -17.23 12.93 -2.18
CA VAL A 152 -16.13 12.40 -2.99
C VAL A 152 -16.32 12.85 -4.42
N SER A 153 -15.25 13.15 -5.14
CA SER A 153 -15.37 13.51 -6.54
C SER A 153 -15.91 12.33 -7.36
N PRO A 154 -16.76 12.56 -8.39
CA PRO A 154 -17.34 11.47 -9.18
C PRO A 154 -16.31 10.52 -9.79
N ILE A 155 -15.14 11.03 -10.21
CA ILE A 155 -14.07 10.21 -10.78
C ILE A 155 -13.48 9.29 -9.73
N GLN A 156 -13.18 9.80 -8.53
CA GLN A 156 -12.64 8.99 -7.44
C GLN A 156 -13.66 7.99 -6.92
N GLU A 157 -14.92 8.37 -6.81
CA GLU A 157 -16.00 7.47 -6.42
C GLU A 157 -16.12 6.29 -7.41
N CYS A 158 -16.07 6.54 -8.70
CA CYS A 158 -16.07 5.48 -9.72
C CYS A 158 -14.88 4.50 -9.57
N GLN A 159 -13.71 4.97 -9.11
CA GLN A 159 -12.51 4.13 -8.97
C GLN A 159 -12.64 3.00 -7.94
N PHE A 160 -13.61 3.07 -7.03
CA PHE A 160 -13.87 1.98 -6.07
C PHE A 160 -15.29 1.42 -6.11
N THR A 161 -16.29 2.17 -6.56
CA THR A 161 -17.68 1.70 -6.63
C THR A 161 -17.94 0.75 -7.79
N THR A 162 -17.14 0.82 -8.86
CA THR A 162 -17.33 0.02 -10.08
C THR A 162 -16.51 -1.27 -10.14
N LEU A 163 -15.65 -1.53 -9.15
CA LEU A 163 -14.72 -2.67 -9.19
C LEU A 163 -15.41 -4.03 -9.00
N GLY A 164 -16.38 -4.11 -8.08
CA GLY A 164 -17.00 -5.38 -7.76
C GLY A 164 -16.06 -6.41 -7.15
N GLN A 165 -16.24 -7.69 -7.46
CA GLN A 165 -15.44 -8.81 -6.95
C GLN A 165 -15.39 -8.82 -5.41
N ASN A 166 -14.20 -8.69 -4.83
CA ASN A 166 -13.95 -8.65 -3.40
C ASN A 166 -13.99 -7.23 -2.81
N ILE A 167 -14.49 -6.24 -3.55
CA ILE A 167 -14.60 -4.84 -3.11
C ILE A 167 -16.07 -4.48 -2.94
N THR A 168 -16.43 -3.96 -1.77
CA THR A 168 -17.76 -3.42 -1.47
C THR A 168 -17.63 -1.96 -1.05
N ALA A 169 -18.28 -1.06 -1.78
CA ALA A 169 -18.35 0.35 -1.42
C ALA A 169 -19.63 0.63 -0.62
N LEU A 170 -19.50 1.35 0.50
CA LEU A 170 -20.57 1.71 1.42
C LEU A 170 -20.66 3.23 1.51
N GLU A 171 -21.74 3.79 0.96
CA GLU A 171 -22.04 5.21 1.08
C GLU A 171 -22.61 5.50 2.48
N VAL A 172 -21.97 6.42 3.20
CA VAL A 172 -22.34 6.81 4.57
C VAL A 172 -23.01 8.19 4.51
N ASP A 173 -24.20 8.31 5.05
CA ASP A 173 -24.88 9.61 5.20
C ASP A 173 -24.27 10.38 6.38
N GLY A 174 -23.12 11.01 6.13
CA GLY A 174 -22.29 11.65 7.15
C GLY A 174 -21.09 12.38 6.57
N THR A 175 -20.09 12.52 7.40
CA THR A 175 -18.78 13.12 7.08
C THR A 175 -17.72 12.06 6.92
N PHE A 176 -16.51 12.46 6.50
CA PHE A 176 -15.35 11.58 6.50
C PHE A 176 -15.00 11.10 7.93
N ASP A 177 -15.13 11.97 8.92
CA ASP A 177 -14.86 11.61 10.32
C ASP A 177 -15.87 10.57 10.84
N ASP A 178 -17.13 10.62 10.38
CA ASP A 178 -18.13 9.59 10.68
C ASP A 178 -17.73 8.24 10.05
N CYS A 179 -17.22 8.25 8.81
CA CYS A 179 -16.68 7.03 8.19
C CYS A 179 -15.49 6.47 8.97
N GLN A 180 -14.58 7.33 9.45
CA GLN A 180 -13.43 6.90 10.27
C GLN A 180 -13.86 6.32 11.62
N ALA A 181 -14.91 6.86 12.23
CA ALA A 181 -15.43 6.37 13.50
C ALA A 181 -16.08 4.97 13.38
N LEU A 182 -16.51 4.57 12.18
CA LEU A 182 -17.06 3.25 11.89
C LEU A 182 -16.00 2.18 11.61
N VAL A 183 -14.77 2.57 11.27
CA VAL A 183 -13.62 1.69 10.98
C VAL A 183 -12.82 1.43 12.23
#